data_6828053ff23ac571a826db2211dbd940
#
_entry.id   6828053ff23ac571a826db2211dbd940
#
_cell.length_a   1.000
_cell.length_b   1.000
_cell.length_c   1.000
_cell.angle_alpha   90.00
_cell.angle_beta   90.00
_cell.angle_gamma   90.00
#
_symmetry.space_group_name_H-M   'P 1'
#
loop_
_entity.id
_entity.type
_entity.pdbx_description
1 polymer ?
#
loop_
_entity_poly.entity_id
_entity_poly.type
_entity_poly.pdbx_seq_one_letter_code
_entity_poly.pdbx_strand_id
1 'polypeptide(L)'
;MKHNKTKYSLSNWELASVNPNDKNWNWKDLFCFWGSNIQSVIAFSLIGSLYLVYELNVFVVLFGTLIGSFFVYLFANLIGKPSQKYGLPFPVILRSSLGVKGAKYFGLTRGLVGLFMFGIQTYFLSKLLSYIIRIIIFSYDSTFLDQDIFLVFLFGLNIIDWVTFIFTISLQVFLFCKSHNFNRSIIKFSTIIVYCGMLLFFLVVFLYDVKIISAAFADIFSLNNVFDKNNITPL
;
A
#
# COMPACT_ATOMS: atom_id res chain seq x y z
N MET A 1 38.87 -27.41 -33.61
CA MET A 1 37.75 -26.44 -33.50
C MET A 1 37.72 -25.85 -32.09
N LYS A 2 38.17 -24.62 -31.92
CA LYS A 2 38.10 -23.91 -30.61
C LYS A 2 36.65 -23.49 -30.42
N HIS A 3 35.95 -24.10 -29.48
CA HIS A 3 34.65 -23.59 -29.00
C HIS A 3 34.89 -22.24 -28.33
N ASN A 4 34.54 -21.16 -29.02
CA ASN A 4 34.36 -19.84 -28.45
C ASN A 4 33.20 -19.93 -27.47
N LYS A 5 33.48 -20.08 -26.16
CA LYS A 5 32.53 -19.90 -25.10
C LYS A 5 32.17 -18.41 -25.06
N THR A 6 31.18 -18.00 -25.84
CA THR A 6 30.54 -16.72 -25.63
C THR A 6 29.96 -16.75 -24.22
N LYS A 7 30.60 -16.02 -23.30
CA LYS A 7 30.07 -15.73 -21.97
C LYS A 7 28.80 -14.91 -22.19
N TYR A 8 27.66 -15.55 -22.33
CA TYR A 8 26.38 -14.88 -22.15
C TYR A 8 26.26 -14.56 -20.65
N SER A 9 26.66 -13.39 -20.28
CA SER A 9 26.35 -12.82 -19.00
C SER A 9 24.85 -12.50 -19.03
N LEU A 10 24.03 -13.27 -18.31
CA LEU A 10 22.64 -12.91 -18.03
C LEU A 10 22.68 -11.59 -17.28
N SER A 11 22.53 -10.48 -18.00
CA SER A 11 22.57 -9.12 -17.41
C SER A 11 21.33 -8.81 -16.55
N ASN A 12 20.27 -9.63 -16.62
CA ASN A 12 19.02 -9.42 -15.87
C ASN A 12 18.47 -10.75 -15.35
N TRP A 13 18.83 -11.10 -14.13
CA TRP A 13 18.27 -12.25 -13.40
C TRP A 13 16.76 -12.15 -13.17
N GLU A 14 16.24 -10.92 -13.13
CA GLU A 14 14.80 -10.63 -12.97
C GLU A 14 13.94 -11.11 -14.14
N LEU A 15 14.55 -11.40 -15.29
CA LEU A 15 13.86 -11.93 -16.46
C LEU A 15 13.95 -13.46 -16.54
N ALA A 16 14.70 -14.10 -15.65
CA ALA A 16 14.79 -15.54 -15.60
C ALA A 16 13.55 -16.16 -14.95
N SER A 17 13.10 -17.31 -15.47
CA SER A 17 12.03 -18.06 -14.83
C SER A 17 12.50 -18.62 -13.48
N VAL A 18 11.64 -18.54 -12.49
CA VAL A 18 11.92 -19.08 -11.16
C VAL A 18 11.88 -20.61 -11.21
N ASN A 19 12.92 -21.26 -10.64
CA ASN A 19 12.96 -22.69 -10.53
C ASN A 19 11.76 -23.19 -9.70
N PRO A 20 11.05 -24.25 -10.12
CA PRO A 20 9.96 -24.83 -9.35
C PRO A 20 10.29 -25.15 -7.89
N ASN A 21 11.54 -25.55 -7.61
CA ASN A 21 12.00 -25.86 -6.25
C ASN A 21 12.15 -24.61 -5.34
N ASP A 22 12.23 -23.43 -5.93
CA ASP A 22 12.36 -22.15 -5.20
C ASP A 22 10.99 -21.51 -4.91
N LYS A 23 9.88 -22.16 -5.28
CA LYS A 23 8.52 -21.70 -5.02
C LYS A 23 8.10 -21.99 -3.59
N ASN A 24 8.52 -21.11 -2.65
CA ASN A 24 8.38 -21.35 -1.20
C ASN A 24 7.18 -20.62 -0.57
N TRP A 25 6.39 -19.86 -1.35
CA TRP A 25 5.31 -19.06 -0.82
C TRP A 25 4.04 -19.87 -0.64
N ASN A 26 3.48 -19.83 0.58
CA ASN A 26 2.21 -20.42 0.94
C ASN A 26 1.06 -19.40 0.81
N TRP A 27 -0.19 -19.87 0.90
CA TRP A 27 -1.36 -19.00 0.88
C TRP A 27 -1.34 -17.92 1.99
N LYS A 28 -0.77 -18.23 3.16
CA LYS A 28 -0.59 -17.27 4.27
C LYS A 28 0.36 -16.12 3.90
N ASP A 29 1.40 -16.42 3.15
CA ASP A 29 2.34 -15.42 2.66
C ASP A 29 1.69 -14.48 1.65
N LEU A 30 0.89 -15.05 0.74
CA LEU A 30 0.13 -14.27 -0.24
C LEU A 30 -0.92 -13.40 0.45
N PHE A 31 -1.62 -13.94 1.44
CA PHE A 31 -2.59 -13.16 2.23
C PHE A 31 -1.92 -11.97 2.92
N CYS A 32 -0.79 -12.19 3.60
CA CYS A 32 -0.05 -11.11 4.24
C CYS A 32 0.50 -10.09 3.23
N PHE A 33 0.99 -10.56 2.09
CA PHE A 33 1.51 -9.69 1.03
C PHE A 33 0.40 -8.79 0.46
N TRP A 34 -0.73 -9.35 0.09
CA TRP A 34 -1.88 -8.56 -0.39
C TRP A 34 -2.45 -7.67 0.70
N GLY A 35 -2.55 -8.18 1.93
CA GLY A 35 -2.99 -7.40 3.08
C GLY A 35 -2.12 -6.17 3.31
N SER A 36 -0.79 -6.30 3.25
CA SER A 36 0.12 -5.16 3.40
C SER A 36 0.00 -4.14 2.26
N ASN A 37 -0.29 -4.58 1.03
CA ASN A 37 -0.48 -3.68 -0.10
C ASN A 37 -1.78 -2.86 -0.03
N ILE A 38 -2.85 -3.43 0.54
CA ILE A 38 -4.14 -2.74 0.72
C ILE A 38 -4.05 -1.70 1.83
N GLN A 39 -3.25 -1.95 2.87
CA GLN A 39 -3.03 -1.06 4.00
C GLN A 39 -2.17 0.14 3.62
N SER A 40 -2.73 1.07 2.86
CA SER A 40 -2.04 2.31 2.50
C SER A 40 -2.80 3.53 3.01
N VAL A 41 -2.07 4.56 3.43
CA VAL A 41 -2.64 5.83 3.88
C VAL A 41 -3.52 6.44 2.79
N ILE A 42 -3.11 6.29 1.53
CA ILE A 42 -3.88 6.78 0.37
C ILE A 42 -5.23 6.06 0.27
N ALA A 43 -5.25 4.72 0.42
CA ALA A 43 -6.50 3.96 0.35
C ALA A 43 -7.46 4.33 1.48
N PHE A 44 -6.94 4.48 2.70
CA PHE A 44 -7.75 4.91 3.85
C PHE A 44 -8.29 6.32 3.67
N SER A 45 -7.46 7.27 3.19
CA SER A 45 -7.88 8.65 2.91
C SER A 45 -8.95 8.70 1.82
N LEU A 46 -8.80 7.89 0.78
CA LEU A 46 -9.77 7.83 -0.33
C LEU A 46 -11.12 7.31 0.16
N ILE A 47 -11.13 6.21 0.91
CA ILE A 47 -12.38 5.67 1.48
C ILE A 47 -12.98 6.67 2.47
N GLY A 48 -12.17 7.28 3.33
CA GLY A 48 -12.63 8.32 4.26
C GLY A 48 -13.26 9.52 3.54
N SER A 49 -12.71 9.92 2.39
CA SER A 49 -13.27 11.02 1.61
C SER A 49 -14.64 10.70 1.01
N LEU A 50 -14.91 9.44 0.66
CA LEU A 50 -16.24 9.03 0.17
C LEU A 50 -17.34 9.27 1.22
N TYR A 51 -17.01 9.12 2.50
CA TYR A 51 -17.95 9.39 3.58
C TYR A 51 -17.99 10.87 3.99
N LEU A 52 -16.84 11.53 4.10
CA LEU A 52 -16.75 12.88 4.68
C LEU A 52 -16.95 13.99 3.65
N VAL A 53 -16.54 13.79 2.41
CA VAL A 53 -16.58 14.83 1.36
C VAL A 53 -17.78 14.62 0.44
N TYR A 54 -18.02 13.36 0.06
CA TYR A 54 -19.10 13.01 -0.88
C TYR A 54 -20.38 12.57 -0.17
N GLU A 55 -20.36 12.43 1.16
CA GLU A 55 -21.54 12.07 1.99
C GLU A 55 -22.26 10.81 1.51
N LEU A 56 -21.51 9.88 0.89
CA LEU A 56 -22.08 8.66 0.33
C LEU A 56 -22.57 7.72 1.44
N ASN A 57 -23.70 7.06 1.19
CA ASN A 57 -24.21 6.07 2.11
C ASN A 57 -23.25 4.88 2.26
N VAL A 58 -23.08 4.41 3.49
CA VAL A 58 -22.18 3.30 3.84
C VAL A 58 -22.48 2.04 3.01
N PHE A 59 -23.75 1.76 2.76
CA PHE A 59 -24.17 0.61 1.94
C PHE A 59 -23.66 0.71 0.49
N VAL A 60 -23.75 1.90 -0.12
CA VAL A 60 -23.25 2.14 -1.49
C VAL A 60 -21.74 1.94 -1.56
N VAL A 61 -20.99 2.47 -0.59
CA VAL A 61 -19.53 2.33 -0.53
C VAL A 61 -19.15 0.86 -0.30
N LEU A 62 -19.80 0.15 0.62
CA LEU A 62 -19.53 -1.27 0.86
C LEU A 62 -19.82 -2.13 -0.38
N PHE A 63 -20.96 -1.91 -1.03
CA PHE A 63 -21.32 -2.67 -2.23
C PHE A 63 -20.38 -2.37 -3.38
N GLY A 64 -20.02 -1.11 -3.59
CA GLY A 64 -19.03 -0.70 -4.58
C GLY A 64 -17.65 -1.33 -4.34
N THR A 65 -17.19 -1.36 -3.08
CA THR A 65 -15.91 -2.00 -2.72
C THR A 65 -15.95 -3.53 -2.91
N LEU A 66 -17.09 -4.19 -2.63
CA LEU A 66 -17.26 -5.62 -2.90
C LEU A 66 -17.18 -5.93 -4.40
N ILE A 67 -17.88 -5.17 -5.23
CA ILE A 67 -17.82 -5.33 -6.69
C ILE A 67 -16.39 -5.06 -7.19
N GLY A 68 -15.76 -3.98 -6.74
CA GLY A 68 -14.39 -3.65 -7.10
C GLY A 68 -13.42 -4.75 -6.72
N SER A 69 -13.52 -5.30 -5.51
CA SER A 69 -12.67 -6.39 -5.04
C SER A 69 -12.87 -7.68 -5.85
N PHE A 70 -14.09 -7.96 -6.29
CA PHE A 70 -14.37 -9.10 -7.17
C PHE A 70 -13.66 -8.95 -8.53
N PHE A 71 -13.70 -7.78 -9.15
CA PHE A 71 -12.96 -7.53 -10.39
C PHE A 71 -11.44 -7.64 -10.19
N VAL A 72 -10.91 -7.09 -9.11
CA VAL A 72 -9.49 -7.23 -8.78
C VAL A 72 -9.11 -8.70 -8.62
N TYR A 73 -9.93 -9.50 -7.94
CA TYR A 73 -9.72 -10.94 -7.82
C TYR A 73 -9.69 -11.64 -9.18
N LEU A 74 -10.62 -11.33 -10.07
CA LEU A 74 -10.68 -11.92 -11.42
C LEU A 74 -9.39 -11.58 -12.21
N PHE A 75 -9.03 -10.32 -12.28
CA PHE A 75 -7.85 -9.88 -13.04
C PHE A 75 -6.55 -10.40 -12.43
N ALA A 76 -6.43 -10.40 -11.12
CA ALA A 76 -5.26 -10.94 -10.43
C ALA A 76 -5.10 -12.45 -10.70
N ASN A 77 -6.19 -13.22 -10.74
CA ASN A 77 -6.15 -14.64 -11.10
C ASN A 77 -5.76 -14.86 -12.57
N LEU A 78 -6.32 -14.09 -13.50
CA LEU A 78 -6.02 -14.20 -14.91
C LEU A 78 -4.52 -14.01 -15.21
N ILE A 79 -3.90 -13.03 -14.56
CA ILE A 79 -2.48 -12.71 -14.75
C ILE A 79 -1.60 -13.59 -13.85
N GLY A 80 -2.04 -13.89 -12.64
CA GLY A 80 -1.25 -14.61 -11.63
C GLY A 80 -1.11 -16.10 -11.90
N LYS A 81 -2.16 -16.77 -12.36
CA LYS A 81 -2.12 -18.23 -12.63
C LYS A 81 -1.04 -18.64 -13.63
N PRO A 82 -0.91 -18.02 -14.81
CA PRO A 82 0.18 -18.33 -15.74
C PRO A 82 1.56 -18.06 -15.13
N SER A 83 1.70 -16.94 -14.43
CA SER A 83 2.94 -16.58 -13.74
C SER A 83 3.34 -17.63 -12.71
N GLN A 84 2.40 -18.06 -11.88
CA GLN A 84 2.63 -19.07 -10.86
C GLN A 84 2.99 -20.44 -11.49
N LYS A 85 2.27 -20.84 -12.54
CA LYS A 85 2.48 -22.14 -13.20
C LYS A 85 3.87 -22.24 -13.82
N TYR A 86 4.27 -21.24 -14.57
CA TYR A 86 5.51 -21.24 -15.35
C TYR A 86 6.69 -20.53 -14.65
N GLY A 87 6.47 -19.89 -13.53
CA GLY A 87 7.51 -19.11 -12.83
C GLY A 87 7.97 -17.88 -13.61
N LEU A 88 7.11 -17.32 -14.47
CA LEU A 88 7.47 -16.22 -15.36
C LEU A 88 7.29 -14.86 -14.67
N PRO A 89 8.28 -13.98 -14.72
CA PRO A 89 8.15 -12.62 -14.26
C PRO A 89 7.24 -11.81 -15.19
N PHE A 90 6.65 -10.74 -14.65
CA PHE A 90 5.69 -9.89 -15.36
C PHE A 90 6.14 -9.40 -16.75
N PRO A 91 7.38 -8.90 -16.97
CA PRO A 91 7.79 -8.44 -18.30
C PRO A 91 7.83 -9.58 -19.34
N VAL A 92 8.08 -10.81 -18.90
CA VAL A 92 8.13 -11.98 -19.81
C VAL A 92 6.72 -12.38 -20.24
N ILE A 93 5.75 -12.34 -19.32
CA ILE A 93 4.35 -12.62 -19.67
C ILE A 93 3.83 -11.58 -20.64
N LEU A 94 4.15 -10.30 -20.44
CA LEU A 94 3.73 -9.25 -21.36
C LEU A 94 4.25 -9.41 -22.78
N ARG A 95 5.42 -10.06 -22.95
CA ARG A 95 5.96 -10.33 -24.30
C ARG A 95 5.09 -11.25 -25.13
N SER A 96 4.36 -12.15 -24.49
CA SER A 96 3.48 -13.08 -25.20
C SER A 96 2.26 -12.40 -25.80
N SER A 97 1.77 -11.30 -25.20
CA SER A 97 0.59 -10.58 -25.64
C SER A 97 0.91 -9.29 -26.42
N LEU A 98 1.94 -8.56 -26.03
CA LEU A 98 2.27 -7.23 -26.55
C LEU A 98 3.55 -7.19 -27.39
N GLY A 99 4.22 -8.34 -27.54
CA GLY A 99 5.53 -8.42 -28.18
C GLY A 99 6.64 -7.76 -27.35
N VAL A 100 7.87 -7.83 -27.83
CA VAL A 100 9.07 -7.33 -27.09
C VAL A 100 9.05 -5.82 -26.89
N LYS A 101 8.65 -5.06 -27.93
CA LYS A 101 8.60 -3.60 -27.85
C LYS A 101 7.52 -3.12 -26.89
N GLY A 102 6.30 -3.66 -26.99
CA GLY A 102 5.20 -3.34 -26.09
C GLY A 102 5.52 -3.66 -24.64
N ALA A 103 6.06 -4.84 -24.35
CA ALA A 103 6.46 -5.24 -23.00
C ALA A 103 7.49 -4.29 -22.36
N LYS A 104 8.42 -3.72 -23.16
CA LYS A 104 9.39 -2.72 -22.69
C LYS A 104 8.70 -1.44 -22.21
N TYR A 105 7.77 -0.90 -23.00
CA TYR A 105 7.04 0.32 -22.64
C TYR A 105 6.19 0.12 -21.40
N PHE A 106 5.42 -0.97 -21.32
CA PHE A 106 4.61 -1.26 -20.15
C PHE A 106 5.45 -1.54 -18.89
N GLY A 107 6.60 -2.20 -19.05
CA GLY A 107 7.55 -2.39 -17.96
C GLY A 107 8.08 -1.06 -17.41
N LEU A 108 8.43 -0.12 -18.32
CA LEU A 108 8.89 1.22 -17.95
C LEU A 108 7.78 2.01 -17.25
N THR A 109 6.57 2.02 -17.80
CA THR A 109 5.42 2.70 -17.20
C THR A 109 5.14 2.18 -15.79
N ARG A 110 5.16 0.84 -15.60
CA ARG A 110 4.99 0.24 -14.28
C ARG A 110 6.10 0.68 -13.32
N GLY A 111 7.34 0.75 -13.79
CA GLY A 111 8.46 1.23 -12.99
C GLY A 111 8.29 2.68 -12.55
N LEU A 112 7.87 3.57 -13.45
CA LEU A 112 7.59 4.97 -13.14
C LEU A 112 6.45 5.12 -12.13
N VAL A 113 5.33 4.41 -12.33
CA VAL A 113 4.21 4.42 -11.38
C VAL A 113 4.64 3.89 -10.02
N GLY A 114 5.44 2.82 -9.99
CA GLY A 114 5.98 2.25 -8.74
C GLY A 114 6.86 3.25 -8.00
N LEU A 115 7.74 3.96 -8.70
CA LEU A 115 8.62 4.97 -8.12
C LEU A 115 7.84 6.16 -7.57
N PHE A 116 6.83 6.61 -8.31
CA PHE A 116 5.95 7.69 -7.87
C PHE A 116 5.16 7.32 -6.61
N MET A 117 4.54 6.13 -6.60
CA MET A 117 3.80 5.62 -5.44
C MET A 117 4.71 5.39 -4.22
N PHE A 118 5.93 4.90 -4.44
CA PHE A 118 6.92 4.76 -3.38
C PHE A 118 7.26 6.12 -2.75
N GLY A 119 7.48 7.15 -3.57
CA GLY A 119 7.76 8.50 -3.10
C GLY A 119 6.64 9.07 -2.23
N ILE A 120 5.38 8.94 -2.69
CA ILE A 120 4.21 9.40 -1.95
C ILE A 120 4.08 8.66 -0.60
N GLN A 121 4.21 7.34 -0.59
CA GLN A 121 4.10 6.55 0.64
C GLN A 121 5.24 6.88 1.62
N THR A 122 6.46 7.10 1.12
CA THR A 122 7.60 7.53 1.93
C THR A 122 7.35 8.89 2.57
N TYR A 123 6.80 9.83 1.81
CA TYR A 123 6.43 11.14 2.32
C TYR A 123 5.38 11.05 3.43
N PHE A 124 4.30 10.31 3.23
CA PHE A 124 3.28 10.13 4.28
C PHE A 124 3.83 9.45 5.53
N LEU A 125 4.66 8.42 5.36
CA LEU A 125 5.30 7.74 6.49
C LEU A 125 6.22 8.69 7.27
N SER A 126 7.00 9.52 6.57
CA SER A 126 7.85 10.51 7.21
C SER A 126 7.05 11.57 7.98
N LYS A 127 5.91 12.00 7.42
CA LYS A 127 5.00 12.93 8.12
C LYS A 127 4.41 12.33 9.38
N LEU A 128 3.99 11.07 9.36
CA LEU A 128 3.50 10.37 10.55
C LEU A 128 4.57 10.33 11.66
N LEU A 129 5.81 9.99 11.30
CA LEU A 129 6.94 10.02 12.24
C LEU A 129 7.21 11.44 12.77
N SER A 130 7.14 12.45 11.91
CA SER A 130 7.27 13.83 12.30
C SER A 130 6.22 14.25 13.33
N TYR A 131 4.96 13.87 13.15
CA TYR A 131 3.90 14.13 14.11
C TYR A 131 4.15 13.44 15.45
N ILE A 132 4.59 12.18 15.45
CA ILE A 132 4.93 11.46 16.68
C ILE A 132 6.06 12.18 17.43
N ILE A 133 7.12 12.59 16.73
CA ILE A 133 8.24 13.32 17.33
C ILE A 133 7.76 14.67 17.91
N ARG A 134 6.92 15.40 17.18
CA ARG A 134 6.36 16.67 17.66
C ARG A 134 5.53 16.49 18.93
N ILE A 135 4.70 15.44 18.99
CA ILE A 135 3.91 15.12 20.20
C ILE A 135 4.82 14.81 21.37
N ILE A 136 5.89 14.04 21.17
CA ILE A 136 6.85 13.71 22.22
C ILE A 136 7.57 14.97 22.70
N ILE A 137 8.05 15.82 21.79
CA ILE A 137 8.71 17.08 22.13
C ILE A 137 7.76 18.00 22.92
N PHE A 138 6.54 18.17 22.42
CA PHE A 138 5.52 18.99 23.09
C PHE A 138 5.15 18.48 24.48
N SER A 139 5.12 17.17 24.67
CA SER A 139 4.87 16.54 25.98
C SER A 139 5.99 16.80 26.99
N TYR A 140 7.23 17.03 26.50
CA TYR A 140 8.38 17.32 27.35
C TYR A 140 8.51 18.83 27.66
N ASP A 141 8.41 19.67 26.63
CA ASP A 141 8.44 21.12 26.73
C ASP A 141 7.62 21.74 25.59
N SER A 142 6.51 22.39 25.94
CA SER A 142 5.60 23.03 25.00
C SER A 142 6.22 24.22 24.26
N THR A 143 7.22 24.89 24.86
CA THR A 143 7.85 26.10 24.29
C THR A 143 8.98 25.74 23.30
N PHE A 144 9.44 24.52 23.32
CA PHE A 144 10.57 24.10 22.48
C PHE A 144 10.28 24.18 20.97
N LEU A 145 9.05 23.91 20.57
CA LEU A 145 8.62 23.96 19.17
C LEU A 145 8.45 25.39 18.62
N ASP A 146 8.37 26.39 19.48
CA ASP A 146 8.23 27.80 19.12
C ASP A 146 9.59 28.46 18.77
N GLN A 147 10.70 27.73 18.87
CA GLN A 147 12.01 28.25 18.49
C GLN A 147 12.08 28.52 17.00
N ASP A 148 12.73 29.60 16.58
CA ASP A 148 12.87 30.07 15.21
C ASP A 148 13.37 28.97 14.25
N ILE A 149 14.24 28.09 14.70
CA ILE A 149 14.77 26.96 13.94
C ILE A 149 13.65 26.03 13.41
N PHE A 150 12.59 25.84 14.20
CA PHE A 150 11.47 24.97 13.81
C PHE A 150 10.42 25.71 12.97
N LEU A 151 10.52 27.01 12.84
CA LEU A 151 9.63 27.82 12.00
C LEU A 151 10.15 28.00 10.57
N VAL A 152 11.41 27.60 10.31
CA VAL A 152 11.99 27.68 8.96
C VAL A 152 11.46 26.53 8.10
N PHE A 153 10.86 26.86 6.95
CA PHE A 153 10.38 25.90 5.96
C PHE A 153 11.26 25.92 4.72
N LEU A 154 11.83 24.79 4.38
CA LEU A 154 12.55 24.55 3.13
C LEU A 154 11.74 23.58 2.25
N PHE A 155 11.33 24.02 1.06
CA PHE A 155 10.42 23.24 0.18
C PHE A 155 9.12 22.79 0.86
N GLY A 156 8.58 23.58 1.78
CA GLY A 156 7.37 23.26 2.51
C GLY A 156 7.53 22.23 3.63
N LEU A 157 8.77 21.85 3.95
CA LEU A 157 9.12 20.94 5.04
C LEU A 157 9.92 21.66 6.10
N ASN A 158 9.56 21.42 7.37
CA ASN A 158 10.31 21.89 8.53
C ASN A 158 11.53 20.99 8.77
N ILE A 159 12.46 21.43 9.62
CA ILE A 159 13.65 20.66 9.99
C ILE A 159 13.30 19.27 10.52
N ILE A 160 12.29 19.16 11.39
CA ILE A 160 11.82 17.87 11.91
C ILE A 160 11.34 16.97 10.75
N ASP A 161 10.61 17.54 9.81
CA ASP A 161 10.13 16.79 8.63
C ASP A 161 11.28 16.30 7.76
N TRP A 162 12.35 17.10 7.58
CA TRP A 162 13.54 16.70 6.85
C TRP A 162 14.29 15.56 7.54
N VAL A 163 14.48 15.66 8.84
CA VAL A 163 15.16 14.63 9.63
C VAL A 163 14.37 13.31 9.55
N THR A 164 13.06 13.35 9.73
CA THR A 164 12.20 12.17 9.63
C THR A 164 12.16 11.60 8.23
N PHE A 165 12.21 12.44 7.19
CA PHE A 165 12.24 12.00 5.80
C PHE A 165 13.53 11.26 5.46
N ILE A 166 14.69 11.82 5.83
CA ILE A 166 15.99 11.18 5.64
C ILE A 166 16.08 9.88 6.43
N PHE A 167 15.60 9.87 7.68
CA PHE A 167 15.55 8.68 8.51
C PHE A 167 14.69 7.59 7.86
N THR A 168 13.51 7.94 7.36
CA THR A 168 12.58 7.01 6.71
C THR A 168 13.21 6.38 5.47
N ILE A 169 13.83 7.18 4.60
CA ILE A 169 14.51 6.66 3.41
C ILE A 169 15.66 5.73 3.81
N SER A 170 16.48 6.13 4.78
CA SER A 170 17.60 5.32 5.25
C SER A 170 17.13 3.98 5.81
N LEU A 171 16.05 3.98 6.59
CA LEU A 171 15.43 2.78 7.12
C LEU A 171 14.90 1.86 6.00
N GLN A 172 14.22 2.43 5.00
CA GLN A 172 13.70 1.68 3.86
C GLN A 172 14.82 1.03 3.04
N VAL A 173 15.90 1.78 2.75
CA VAL A 173 17.09 1.23 2.05
C VAL A 173 17.72 0.13 2.86
N PHE A 174 17.89 0.33 4.17
CA PHE A 174 18.44 -0.70 5.06
C PHE A 174 17.62 -1.99 5.05
N LEU A 175 16.30 -1.87 5.14
CA LEU A 175 15.38 -3.02 5.09
C LEU A 175 15.43 -3.72 3.72
N PHE A 176 15.47 -2.95 2.64
CA PHE A 176 15.54 -3.49 1.28
C PHE A 176 16.84 -4.29 1.02
N CYS A 177 17.97 -3.84 1.58
CA CYS A 177 19.26 -4.52 1.45
C CYS A 177 19.35 -5.83 2.28
N LYS A 178 18.37 -6.11 3.13
CA LYS A 178 18.33 -7.37 3.90
C LYS A 178 17.87 -8.55 3.03
N SER A 179 18.01 -9.76 3.56
CA SER A 179 17.65 -10.98 2.86
C SER A 179 16.15 -11.06 2.55
N HIS A 180 15.82 -11.77 1.47
CA HIS A 180 14.43 -12.01 1.05
C HIS A 180 13.57 -12.62 2.17
N ASN A 181 14.13 -13.55 2.95
CA ASN A 181 13.42 -14.18 4.08
C ASN A 181 13.13 -13.18 5.21
N PHE A 182 14.02 -12.24 5.46
CA PHE A 182 13.83 -11.20 6.44
C PHE A 182 12.69 -10.25 6.01
N ASN A 183 12.71 -9.81 4.76
CA ASN A 183 11.65 -8.95 4.21
C ASN A 183 10.27 -9.65 4.23
N ARG A 184 10.23 -10.95 3.91
CA ARG A 184 9.01 -11.77 4.03
C ARG A 184 8.48 -11.80 5.46
N SER A 185 9.36 -11.95 6.46
CA SER A 185 8.97 -11.94 7.88
C SER A 185 8.45 -10.58 8.33
N ILE A 186 9.06 -9.49 7.89
CA ILE A 186 8.59 -8.13 8.19
C ILE A 186 7.20 -7.89 7.60
N ILE A 187 6.96 -8.28 6.34
CA ILE A 187 5.65 -8.14 5.71
C ILE A 187 4.58 -8.87 6.52
N LYS A 188 4.84 -10.09 6.97
CA LYS A 188 3.90 -10.84 7.82
C LYS A 188 3.63 -10.13 9.14
N PHE A 189 4.69 -9.73 9.82
CA PHE A 189 4.60 -9.09 11.13
C PHE A 189 3.84 -7.75 11.04
N SER A 190 4.18 -6.90 10.08
CA SER A 190 3.51 -5.61 9.88
C SER A 190 2.03 -5.79 9.54
N THR A 191 1.70 -6.74 8.68
CA THR A 191 0.30 -7.03 8.32
C THR A 191 -0.51 -7.44 9.54
N ILE A 192 0.01 -8.35 10.36
CA ILE A 192 -0.67 -8.82 11.57
C ILE A 192 -0.86 -7.67 12.55
N ILE A 193 0.17 -6.85 12.79
CA ILE A 193 0.08 -5.69 13.70
C ILE A 193 -0.99 -4.72 13.25
N VAL A 194 -1.03 -4.38 11.95
CA VAL A 194 -2.02 -3.40 11.46
C VAL A 194 -3.43 -3.95 11.57
N TYR A 195 -3.68 -5.22 11.20
CA TYR A 195 -5.01 -5.81 11.36
C TYR A 195 -5.44 -5.92 12.83
N CYS A 196 -4.54 -6.35 13.71
CA CYS A 196 -4.83 -6.37 15.15
C CYS A 196 -5.07 -4.96 15.70
N GLY A 197 -4.27 -3.99 15.28
CA GLY A 197 -4.44 -2.58 15.68
C GLY A 197 -5.76 -1.98 15.21
N MET A 198 -6.16 -2.25 13.95
CA MET A 198 -7.46 -1.81 13.43
C MET A 198 -8.63 -2.46 14.17
N LEU A 199 -8.54 -3.76 14.47
CA LEU A 199 -9.56 -4.47 15.22
C LEU A 199 -9.66 -3.94 16.65
N LEU A 200 -8.52 -3.69 17.29
CA LEU A 200 -8.47 -3.11 18.63
C LEU A 200 -9.07 -1.70 18.63
N PHE A 201 -8.71 -0.87 17.66
CA PHE A 201 -9.27 0.47 17.50
C PHE A 201 -10.81 0.40 17.32
N PHE A 202 -11.28 -0.49 16.46
CA PHE A 202 -12.71 -0.71 16.29
C PHE A 202 -13.40 -1.12 17.59
N LEU A 203 -12.81 -2.04 18.35
CA LEU A 203 -13.35 -2.48 19.64
C LEU A 203 -13.40 -1.32 20.67
N VAL A 204 -12.34 -0.51 20.73
CA VAL A 204 -12.32 0.66 21.63
C VAL A 204 -13.44 1.63 21.29
N VAL A 205 -13.59 1.99 20.01
CA VAL A 205 -14.67 2.88 19.55
C VAL A 205 -16.04 2.26 19.85
N PHE A 206 -16.20 0.96 19.58
CA PHE A 206 -17.44 0.24 19.84
C PHE A 206 -17.84 0.24 21.33
N LEU A 207 -16.86 0.06 22.22
CA LEU A 207 -17.14 0.05 23.66
C LEU A 207 -17.38 1.45 24.23
N TYR A 208 -16.76 2.47 23.62
CA TYR A 208 -16.89 3.85 24.09
C TYR A 208 -18.25 4.44 23.80
N ASP A 209 -18.83 4.15 22.64
CA ASP A 209 -20.10 4.77 22.21
C ASP A 209 -21.01 3.81 21.43
N VAL A 210 -21.49 2.79 22.15
CA VAL A 210 -22.38 1.73 21.60
C VAL A 210 -23.65 2.32 20.97
N LYS A 211 -24.17 3.44 21.50
CA LYS A 211 -25.40 4.07 20.99
C LYS A 211 -25.20 4.68 19.59
N ILE A 212 -24.10 5.40 19.38
CA ILE A 212 -23.76 6.00 18.08
C ILE A 212 -23.56 4.88 17.03
N ILE A 213 -22.85 3.82 17.42
CA ILE A 213 -22.58 2.71 16.49
C ILE A 213 -23.86 1.92 16.19
N SER A 214 -24.73 1.69 17.18
CA SER A 214 -26.01 1.02 16.93
C SER A 214 -26.93 1.85 16.02
N ALA A 215 -26.92 3.17 16.18
CA ALA A 215 -27.64 4.07 15.28
C ALA A 215 -27.06 4.04 13.87
N ALA A 216 -25.72 4.09 13.73
CA ALA A 216 -25.06 3.98 12.43
C ALA A 216 -25.34 2.63 11.75
N PHE A 217 -25.36 1.53 12.49
CA PHE A 217 -25.76 0.23 11.95
C PHE A 217 -27.23 0.21 11.52
N ALA A 218 -28.13 0.81 12.27
CA ALA A 218 -29.53 0.93 11.89
C ALA A 218 -29.70 1.74 10.60
N ASP A 219 -28.92 2.82 10.42
CA ASP A 219 -28.91 3.64 9.21
C ASP A 219 -28.34 2.89 8.00
N ILE A 220 -27.33 2.03 8.19
CA ILE A 220 -26.80 1.18 7.11
C ILE A 220 -27.87 0.23 6.57
N PHE A 221 -28.69 -0.34 7.45
CA PHE A 221 -29.77 -1.26 7.07
C PHE A 221 -31.06 -0.54 6.66
N SER A 222 -31.20 0.77 6.96
CA SER A 222 -32.31 1.57 6.45
C SER A 222 -32.01 1.95 5.00
N LEU A 223 -32.71 1.32 4.06
CA LEU A 223 -32.59 1.61 2.63
C LEU A 223 -33.11 3.00 2.25
N ASN A 224 -33.63 3.77 3.20
CA ASN A 224 -34.31 5.04 2.93
C ASN A 224 -33.40 6.10 2.28
N ASN A 225 -32.10 6.07 2.58
CA ASN A 225 -31.13 7.04 2.05
C ASN A 225 -30.30 6.52 0.87
N VAL A 226 -30.47 5.25 0.45
CA VAL A 226 -29.71 4.68 -0.67
C VAL A 226 -30.10 5.32 -2.01
N PHE A 227 -31.36 5.75 -2.14
CA PHE A 227 -31.91 6.39 -3.35
C PHE A 227 -31.92 7.91 -3.26
N ASP A 228 -31.26 8.49 -2.28
CA ASP A 228 -31.15 9.94 -2.19
C ASP A 228 -30.34 10.50 -3.37
N LYS A 229 -30.71 11.69 -3.82
CA LYS A 229 -30.17 12.33 -5.02
C LYS A 229 -28.65 12.44 -5.01
N ASN A 230 -28.06 12.62 -3.83
CA ASN A 230 -26.60 12.72 -3.63
C ASN A 230 -25.86 11.38 -3.84
N ASN A 231 -26.56 10.25 -3.73
CA ASN A 231 -25.98 8.91 -3.94
C ASN A 231 -26.09 8.43 -5.40
N ILE A 232 -26.91 9.08 -6.23
CA ILE A 232 -27.24 8.61 -7.58
C ILE A 232 -26.61 9.50 -8.65
N THR A 233 -26.33 10.77 -8.36
CA THR A 233 -25.65 11.66 -9.32
C THR A 233 -24.16 11.37 -9.29
N PRO A 234 -23.59 10.76 -10.35
CA PRO A 234 -22.14 10.74 -10.51
C PRO A 234 -21.66 12.18 -10.69
N LEU A 235 -20.58 12.49 -9.99
CA LEU A 235 -19.80 13.71 -10.20
C LEU A 235 -19.26 13.78 -11.63
#